data_65850a5588699c5a2d0e7a58d947659f
#
_entry.id   65850a5588699c5a2d0e7a58d947659f
#
_cell.length_a   1.000
_cell.length_b   1.000
_cell.length_c   1.000
_cell.angle_alpha   90.00
_cell.angle_beta   90.00
_cell.angle_gamma   90.00
#
_symmetry.space_group_name_H-M   'P 1'
#
loop_
_entity.id
_entity.type
_entity.pdbx_description
1 polymer ?
#
loop_
_entity_poly.entity_id
_entity_poly.type
_entity_poly.pdbx_seq_one_letter_code
_entity_poly.pdbx_strand_id
1 'polypeptide(L)'
;MSAPDYRSVRQNPWWIPPFLGGVPQGVGPAHLRVLGFVTLAMFFENYDLGMLGNALPQIAASFGLDKVELGGFTGLTRLGALPAFFLLPLGDRIGRRRLLLLSIAGMSIGSFVTALAQTPTQFVIAQIATRTFIVSAAVTSFVVVSEEFPAANRGWGIGMLGGVGAIGFGMGALLYGFVERLPFGWRTLYALGLIPLFFLPALARGLRETARFAAAQAASVESSSIGGVLRPIAALMRRHPRRALAIALIGALSSAGTGPSFQFISQFLQSERGWTPGAFAALSVVFGAFAIVGNPVAGRLGDRYGRRVVAAAVLVLFPLMSVAFYLGPSSVVAVPWTLMVFLSMACSVCVRALATELFPTEFRGTGSGTLALLETVGVGVGLLVYSAAAGALGSQAIAIPLVALACLGAAASVYLVPETARRELEEVSADAA
;
A
#
# COMPACT_ATOMS: atom_id res chain seq x y z
N MET A 1 11.67 -33.61 37.32
CA MET A 1 11.92 -32.92 36.05
C MET A 1 11.54 -31.46 36.24
N SER A 2 12.53 -30.58 36.45
CA SER A 2 12.33 -29.14 36.63
C SER A 2 11.93 -28.51 35.32
N ALA A 3 10.89 -27.63 35.36
CA ALA A 3 10.46 -26.85 34.19
C ALA A 3 11.62 -26.00 33.68
N PRO A 4 11.81 -25.87 32.37
CA PRO A 4 12.86 -25.05 31.79
C PRO A 4 12.64 -23.59 32.19
N ASP A 5 13.68 -22.96 32.72
CA ASP A 5 13.69 -21.55 33.10
C ASP A 5 13.67 -20.66 31.87
N TYR A 6 12.50 -20.13 31.51
CA TYR A 6 12.29 -19.23 30.36
C TYR A 6 12.61 -17.75 30.66
N ARG A 7 13.32 -17.45 31.76
CA ARG A 7 13.74 -16.10 32.14
C ARG A 7 15.07 -15.63 31.54
N SER A 8 15.49 -16.12 30.39
CA SER A 8 16.50 -15.40 29.63
C SER A 8 15.82 -14.16 29.04
N VAL A 9 16.16 -12.99 29.54
CA VAL A 9 15.84 -11.70 28.95
C VAL A 9 16.33 -11.73 27.49
N ARG A 10 15.44 -12.04 26.54
CA ARG A 10 15.74 -11.97 25.11
C ARG A 10 15.92 -10.50 24.79
N GLN A 11 17.16 -10.06 24.61
CA GLN A 11 17.42 -8.75 24.06
C GLN A 11 16.75 -8.67 22.69
N ASN A 12 15.84 -7.72 22.54
CA ASN A 12 15.22 -7.47 21.23
C ASN A 12 16.32 -7.15 20.24
N PRO A 13 16.28 -7.71 19.02
CA PRO A 13 17.17 -7.28 17.97
C PRO A 13 17.11 -5.75 17.82
N TRP A 14 18.25 -5.09 17.66
CA TRP A 14 18.35 -3.63 17.57
C TRP A 14 17.51 -3.00 16.43
N TRP A 15 17.20 -3.77 15.40
CA TRP A 15 16.38 -3.35 14.26
C TRP A 15 14.86 -3.46 14.50
N ILE A 16 14.42 -4.04 15.63
CA ILE A 16 13.01 -4.03 16.04
C ILE A 16 12.76 -2.77 16.86
N PRO A 17 12.00 -1.78 16.33
CA PRO A 17 11.70 -0.59 17.08
C PRO A 17 10.98 -0.91 18.39
N PRO A 18 11.35 -0.29 19.52
CA PRO A 18 10.76 -0.58 20.84
C PRO A 18 9.24 -0.38 20.89
N PHE A 19 8.72 0.56 20.11
CA PHE A 19 7.29 0.86 20.06
C PHE A 19 6.43 -0.21 19.35
N LEU A 20 7.07 -1.17 18.67
CA LEU A 20 6.35 -2.30 18.04
C LEU A 20 6.17 -3.50 19.00
N GLY A 21 6.47 -3.32 20.28
CA GLY A 21 6.42 -4.38 21.28
C GLY A 21 7.59 -5.37 21.16
N GLY A 22 7.94 -6.06 22.20
CA GLY A 22 9.03 -7.04 22.19
C GLY A 22 8.73 -8.26 21.30
N VAL A 23 9.71 -9.13 21.15
CA VAL A 23 9.56 -10.42 20.45
C VAL A 23 8.63 -11.35 21.25
N PRO A 24 7.49 -11.82 20.70
CA PRO A 24 6.58 -12.68 21.43
C PRO A 24 7.18 -14.07 21.69
N GLN A 25 6.64 -14.76 22.71
CA GLN A 25 7.01 -16.14 23.00
C GLN A 25 6.67 -17.04 21.80
N GLY A 26 7.59 -17.98 21.49
CA GLY A 26 7.43 -18.89 20.34
C GLY A 26 8.06 -18.40 19.04
N VAL A 27 8.51 -17.14 18.96
CA VAL A 27 9.29 -16.63 17.82
C VAL A 27 10.78 -16.88 18.10
N GLY A 28 11.38 -17.80 17.33
CA GLY A 28 12.79 -18.17 17.45
C GLY A 28 13.70 -17.38 16.50
N PRO A 29 15.04 -17.55 16.61
CA PRO A 29 16.02 -16.85 15.77
C PRO A 29 15.84 -17.06 14.25
N ALA A 30 15.33 -18.23 13.85
CA ALA A 30 15.03 -18.50 12.45
C ALA A 30 13.93 -17.59 11.91
N HIS A 31 12.83 -17.44 12.66
CA HIS A 31 11.72 -16.54 12.30
C HIS A 31 12.19 -15.08 12.23
N LEU A 32 13.03 -14.64 13.21
CA LEU A 32 13.57 -13.29 13.21
C LEU A 32 14.51 -13.03 12.04
N ARG A 33 15.26 -14.04 11.58
CA ARG A 33 16.10 -13.92 10.39
C ARG A 33 15.27 -13.73 9.13
N VAL A 34 14.24 -14.56 8.95
CA VAL A 34 13.29 -14.41 7.83
C VAL A 34 12.63 -13.05 7.89
N LEU A 35 12.12 -12.65 9.07
CA LEU A 35 11.49 -11.35 9.27
C LEU A 35 12.43 -10.20 8.89
N GLY A 36 13.70 -10.21 9.32
CA GLY A 36 14.68 -9.19 8.98
C GLY A 36 14.87 -9.02 7.48
N PHE A 37 14.89 -10.12 6.73
CA PHE A 37 15.02 -10.05 5.27
C PHE A 37 13.78 -9.49 4.59
N VAL A 38 12.58 -9.94 4.97
CA VAL A 38 11.35 -9.45 4.34
C VAL A 38 10.99 -8.02 4.76
N THR A 39 11.34 -7.60 5.99
CA THR A 39 11.15 -6.21 6.43
C THR A 39 12.09 -5.26 5.72
N LEU A 40 13.30 -5.68 5.35
CA LEU A 40 14.19 -4.88 4.51
C LEU A 40 13.56 -4.61 3.13
N ALA A 41 12.96 -5.64 2.52
CA ALA A 41 12.24 -5.47 1.25
C ALA A 41 11.06 -4.50 1.41
N MET A 42 10.26 -4.66 2.47
CA MET A 42 9.12 -3.78 2.79
C MET A 42 9.53 -2.32 3.04
N PHE A 43 10.68 -2.10 3.69
CA PHE A 43 11.22 -0.76 3.92
C PHE A 43 11.47 -0.04 2.59
N PHE A 44 12.22 -0.68 1.68
CA PHE A 44 12.58 -0.05 0.40
C PHE A 44 11.40 0.02 -0.58
N GLU A 45 10.48 -0.93 -0.52
CA GLU A 45 9.23 -0.88 -1.26
C GLU A 45 8.42 0.37 -0.90
N ASN A 46 8.21 0.61 0.40
CA ASN A 46 7.45 1.77 0.86
C ASN A 46 8.21 3.08 0.68
N TYR A 47 9.55 3.04 0.76
CA TYR A 47 10.41 4.17 0.41
C TYR A 47 10.15 4.60 -1.05
N ASP A 48 10.24 3.68 -2.01
CA ASP A 48 10.04 3.99 -3.44
C ASP A 48 8.59 4.39 -3.74
N LEU A 49 7.62 3.74 -3.07
CA LEU A 49 6.20 4.04 -3.25
C LEU A 49 5.86 5.51 -2.95
N GLY A 50 6.51 6.10 -1.94
CA GLY A 50 6.36 7.50 -1.56
C GLY A 50 7.06 8.48 -2.50
N MET A 51 8.12 8.06 -3.21
CA MET A 51 8.99 8.98 -3.95
C MET A 51 8.26 9.73 -5.06
N LEU A 52 7.39 9.06 -5.83
CA LEU A 52 6.65 9.72 -6.92
C LEU A 52 5.78 10.88 -6.42
N GLY A 53 5.12 10.72 -5.28
CA GLY A 53 4.31 11.79 -4.71
C GLY A 53 5.17 12.91 -4.11
N ASN A 54 6.20 12.54 -3.36
CA ASN A 54 7.06 13.50 -2.69
C ASN A 54 7.86 14.37 -3.68
N ALA A 55 8.53 13.73 -4.66
CA ALA A 55 9.43 14.40 -5.60
C ALA A 55 8.72 14.89 -6.88
N LEU A 56 7.39 14.78 -6.96
CA LEU A 56 6.63 15.17 -8.14
C LEU A 56 6.90 16.60 -8.63
N PRO A 57 7.06 17.62 -7.76
CA PRO A 57 7.38 18.98 -8.21
C PRO A 57 8.69 19.05 -9.00
N GLN A 58 9.73 18.41 -8.51
CA GLN A 58 11.05 18.42 -9.13
C GLN A 58 11.08 17.56 -10.42
N ILE A 59 10.34 16.44 -10.43
CA ILE A 59 10.17 15.60 -11.61
C ILE A 59 9.43 16.38 -12.70
N ALA A 60 8.31 17.03 -12.33
CA ALA A 60 7.53 17.86 -13.24
C ALA A 60 8.37 19.00 -13.85
N ALA A 61 9.11 19.71 -13.01
CA ALA A 61 9.99 20.80 -13.45
C ALA A 61 11.10 20.31 -14.39
N SER A 62 11.71 19.15 -14.13
CA SER A 62 12.79 18.60 -14.96
C SER A 62 12.32 18.07 -16.31
N PHE A 63 11.05 17.70 -16.46
CA PHE A 63 10.45 17.22 -17.70
C PHE A 63 9.56 18.25 -18.38
N GLY A 64 9.33 19.42 -17.76
CA GLY A 64 8.46 20.48 -18.30
C GLY A 64 6.98 20.09 -18.34
N LEU A 65 6.51 19.20 -17.43
CA LEU A 65 5.14 18.72 -17.41
C LEU A 65 4.19 19.79 -16.85
N ASP A 66 3.10 20.00 -17.53
CA ASP A 66 2.01 20.86 -17.05
C ASP A 66 1.06 20.12 -16.10
N LYS A 67 0.07 20.85 -15.54
CA LYS A 67 -0.89 20.31 -14.56
C LYS A 67 -1.77 19.19 -15.15
N VAL A 68 -2.06 19.23 -16.44
CA VAL A 68 -2.88 18.26 -17.15
C VAL A 68 -2.06 16.99 -17.41
N GLU A 69 -0.85 17.16 -17.91
CA GLU A 69 0.07 16.05 -18.20
C GLU A 69 0.43 15.26 -16.94
N LEU A 70 0.53 15.93 -15.77
CA LEU A 70 0.81 15.28 -14.49
C LEU A 70 -0.19 14.18 -14.12
N GLY A 71 -1.46 14.36 -14.43
CA GLY A 71 -2.49 13.34 -14.17
C GLY A 71 -2.28 12.10 -15.01
N GLY A 72 -2.04 12.26 -16.31
CA GLY A 72 -1.72 11.16 -17.22
C GLY A 72 -0.41 10.45 -16.84
N PHE A 73 0.65 11.22 -16.58
CA PHE A 73 1.97 10.73 -16.16
C PHE A 73 1.89 9.89 -14.89
N THR A 74 1.27 10.42 -13.85
CA THR A 74 1.13 9.72 -12.57
C THR A 74 0.13 8.56 -12.64
N GLY A 75 -0.95 8.70 -13.39
CA GLY A 75 -1.97 7.66 -13.59
C GLY A 75 -1.39 6.44 -14.29
N LEU A 76 -0.68 6.62 -15.40
CA LEU A 76 0.01 5.53 -16.11
C LEU A 76 1.06 4.86 -15.21
N THR A 77 1.83 5.64 -14.47
CA THR A 77 2.80 5.11 -13.51
C THR A 77 2.12 4.24 -12.44
N ARG A 78 0.97 4.65 -11.91
CA ARG A 78 0.23 3.88 -10.89
C ARG A 78 -0.38 2.61 -11.47
N LEU A 79 -0.92 2.64 -12.67
CA LEU A 79 -1.42 1.46 -13.38
C LEU A 79 -0.31 0.42 -13.66
N GLY A 80 0.94 0.84 -13.65
CA GLY A 80 2.11 -0.05 -13.72
C GLY A 80 2.21 -1.11 -12.62
N ALA A 81 1.38 -1.03 -11.57
CA ALA A 81 1.25 -2.09 -10.57
C ALA A 81 0.41 -3.29 -11.06
N LEU A 82 -0.41 -3.13 -12.11
CA LEU A 82 -1.30 -4.19 -12.60
C LEU A 82 -0.58 -5.46 -13.08
N PRO A 83 0.55 -5.40 -13.80
CA PRO A 83 1.25 -6.59 -14.23
C PRO A 83 1.74 -7.47 -13.06
N ALA A 84 1.88 -6.93 -11.84
CA ALA A 84 2.26 -7.72 -10.65
C ALA A 84 1.26 -8.86 -10.39
N PHE A 85 -0.03 -8.65 -10.66
CA PHE A 85 -1.06 -9.69 -10.47
C PHE A 85 -0.85 -10.92 -11.37
N PHE A 86 -0.12 -10.78 -12.47
CA PHE A 86 0.30 -11.89 -13.32
C PHE A 86 1.62 -12.53 -12.87
N LEU A 87 2.44 -11.79 -12.11
CA LEU A 87 3.69 -12.29 -11.54
C LEU A 87 3.47 -13.12 -10.27
N LEU A 88 2.44 -12.82 -9.48
CA LEU A 88 2.19 -13.49 -8.21
C LEU A 88 2.00 -15.01 -8.34
N PRO A 89 1.23 -15.56 -9.32
CA PRO A 89 1.12 -17.01 -9.54
C PRO A 89 2.44 -17.68 -9.91
N LEU A 90 3.42 -16.91 -10.38
CA LEU A 90 4.75 -17.44 -10.65
C LEU A 90 5.43 -17.91 -9.36
N GLY A 91 5.15 -17.26 -8.22
CA GLY A 91 5.64 -17.69 -6.90
C GLY A 91 5.19 -19.08 -6.50
N ASP A 92 4.01 -19.52 -6.97
CA ASP A 92 3.52 -20.89 -6.75
C ASP A 92 4.27 -21.93 -7.61
N ARG A 93 4.96 -21.49 -8.67
CA ARG A 93 5.74 -22.37 -9.57
C ARG A 93 7.22 -22.38 -9.25
N ILE A 94 7.83 -21.18 -9.13
CA ILE A 94 9.28 -21.06 -8.97
C ILE A 94 9.72 -21.00 -7.50
N GLY A 95 8.79 -20.85 -6.57
CA GLY A 95 9.03 -20.72 -5.14
C GLY A 95 8.98 -19.27 -4.64
N ARG A 96 8.57 -19.12 -3.37
CA ARG A 96 8.44 -17.78 -2.73
C ARG A 96 9.77 -17.07 -2.62
N ARG A 97 10.82 -17.82 -2.25
CA ARG A 97 12.19 -17.29 -2.15
C ARG A 97 12.67 -16.72 -3.48
N ARG A 98 12.53 -17.45 -4.58
CA ARG A 98 13.01 -17.02 -5.90
C ARG A 98 12.23 -15.79 -6.38
N LEU A 99 10.90 -15.80 -6.22
CA LEU A 99 10.07 -14.65 -6.58
C LEU A 99 10.44 -13.41 -5.77
N LEU A 100 10.65 -13.53 -4.46
CA LEU A 100 11.05 -12.42 -3.61
C LEU A 100 12.41 -11.83 -4.02
N LEU A 101 13.41 -12.68 -4.24
CA LEU A 101 14.74 -12.22 -4.69
C LEU A 101 14.69 -11.55 -6.07
N LEU A 102 13.92 -12.11 -7.00
CA LEU A 102 13.70 -11.49 -8.32
C LEU A 102 13.00 -10.13 -8.18
N SER A 103 12.01 -10.04 -7.30
CA SER A 103 11.25 -8.80 -7.07
C SER A 103 12.13 -7.73 -6.43
N ILE A 104 12.97 -8.07 -5.45
CA ILE A 104 13.94 -7.14 -4.85
C ILE A 104 14.96 -6.66 -5.89
N ALA A 105 15.50 -7.57 -6.71
CA ALA A 105 16.43 -7.19 -7.78
C ALA A 105 15.74 -6.28 -8.80
N GLY A 106 14.55 -6.66 -9.26
CA GLY A 106 13.79 -5.91 -10.26
C GLY A 106 13.39 -4.52 -9.78
N MET A 107 12.90 -4.36 -8.54
CA MET A 107 12.56 -3.05 -8.00
C MET A 107 13.80 -2.17 -7.82
N SER A 108 14.92 -2.73 -7.37
CA SER A 108 16.15 -1.97 -7.14
C SER A 108 16.76 -1.48 -8.45
N ILE A 109 16.87 -2.36 -9.45
CA ILE A 109 17.37 -2.00 -10.79
C ILE A 109 16.41 -1.01 -11.44
N GLY A 110 15.09 -1.25 -11.35
CA GLY A 110 14.08 -0.38 -11.93
C GLY A 110 14.07 1.01 -11.31
N SER A 111 14.24 1.15 -9.99
CA SER A 111 14.39 2.44 -9.31
C SER A 111 15.64 3.19 -9.80
N PHE A 112 16.78 2.49 -9.95
CA PHE A 112 17.98 3.08 -10.50
C PHE A 112 17.81 3.50 -11.98
N VAL A 113 17.18 2.68 -12.80
CA VAL A 113 16.85 3.04 -14.20
C VAL A 113 15.93 4.26 -14.24
N THR A 114 14.98 4.37 -13.31
CA THR A 114 14.14 5.56 -13.16
C THR A 114 14.97 6.82 -12.88
N ALA A 115 16.03 6.73 -12.06
CA ALA A 115 16.94 7.83 -11.80
C ALA A 115 17.66 8.32 -13.07
N LEU A 116 17.89 7.44 -14.04
CA LEU A 116 18.57 7.75 -15.31
C LEU A 116 17.64 8.28 -16.40
N ALA A 117 16.32 8.30 -16.19
CA ALA A 117 15.35 8.73 -17.18
C ALA A 117 15.56 10.19 -17.62
N GLN A 118 15.61 10.42 -18.94
CA GLN A 118 15.78 11.74 -19.56
C GLN A 118 14.45 12.29 -20.11
N THR A 119 13.44 11.42 -20.29
CA THR A 119 12.12 11.79 -20.81
C THR A 119 11.01 11.26 -19.93
N PRO A 120 9.81 11.88 -19.93
CA PRO A 120 8.63 11.36 -19.20
C PRO A 120 8.31 9.92 -19.55
N THR A 121 8.40 9.57 -20.84
CA THR A 121 8.10 8.21 -21.33
C THR A 121 9.08 7.18 -20.75
N GLN A 122 10.39 7.48 -20.75
CA GLN A 122 11.40 6.60 -20.13
C GLN A 122 11.14 6.41 -18.64
N PHE A 123 10.77 7.48 -17.92
CA PHE A 123 10.42 7.43 -16.52
C PHE A 123 9.20 6.51 -16.30
N VAL A 124 8.11 6.71 -17.05
CA VAL A 124 6.88 5.91 -16.92
C VAL A 124 7.16 4.42 -17.19
N ILE A 125 7.89 4.09 -18.26
CA ILE A 125 8.26 2.70 -18.58
C ILE A 125 9.09 2.07 -17.46
N ALA A 126 10.11 2.77 -16.96
CA ALA A 126 10.93 2.29 -15.85
C ALA A 126 10.08 2.09 -14.58
N GLN A 127 9.18 3.02 -14.27
CA GLN A 127 8.31 2.94 -13.11
C GLN A 127 7.23 1.84 -13.25
N ILE A 128 6.70 1.56 -14.44
CA ILE A 128 5.81 0.42 -14.66
C ILE A 128 6.52 -0.88 -14.28
N ALA A 129 7.73 -1.09 -14.78
CA ALA A 129 8.55 -2.25 -14.42
C ALA A 129 8.84 -2.29 -12.91
N THR A 130 9.30 -1.18 -12.34
CA THR A 130 9.63 -1.06 -10.91
C THR A 130 8.42 -1.40 -10.04
N ARG A 131 7.25 -0.83 -10.31
CA ARG A 131 6.02 -1.06 -9.53
C ARG A 131 5.50 -2.48 -9.62
N THR A 132 5.67 -3.12 -10.77
CA THR A 132 5.38 -4.56 -10.93
C THR A 132 6.17 -5.37 -9.90
N PHE A 133 7.46 -5.11 -9.75
CA PHE A 133 8.31 -5.82 -8.78
C PHE A 133 8.08 -5.37 -7.33
N ILE A 134 7.79 -4.08 -7.09
CA ILE A 134 7.41 -3.54 -5.77
C ILE A 134 6.20 -4.29 -5.21
N VAL A 135 5.10 -4.35 -5.97
CA VAL A 135 3.88 -5.05 -5.52
C VAL A 135 4.12 -6.56 -5.35
N SER A 136 4.91 -7.16 -6.24
CA SER A 136 5.27 -8.57 -6.13
C SER A 136 6.12 -8.84 -4.87
N ALA A 137 7.08 -7.98 -4.52
CA ALA A 137 7.87 -8.07 -3.30
C ALA A 137 7.01 -7.96 -2.04
N ALA A 138 6.09 -6.97 -2.00
CA ALA A 138 5.17 -6.76 -0.89
C ALA A 138 4.31 -8.00 -0.62
N VAL A 139 3.56 -8.44 -1.63
CA VAL A 139 2.66 -9.59 -1.48
C VAL A 139 3.44 -10.85 -1.10
N THR A 140 4.57 -11.11 -1.75
CA THR A 140 5.41 -12.27 -1.42
C THR A 140 5.95 -12.19 0.00
N SER A 141 6.32 -11.02 0.51
CA SER A 141 6.75 -10.80 1.90
C SER A 141 5.65 -11.17 2.90
N PHE A 142 4.40 -10.75 2.66
CA PHE A 142 3.25 -11.15 3.47
C PHE A 142 3.00 -12.65 3.44
N VAL A 143 3.11 -13.30 2.26
CA VAL A 143 2.97 -14.74 2.10
C VAL A 143 4.06 -15.47 2.90
N VAL A 144 5.32 -15.09 2.76
CA VAL A 144 6.45 -15.71 3.48
C VAL A 144 6.23 -15.63 4.99
N VAL A 145 5.87 -14.48 5.54
CA VAL A 145 5.58 -14.36 6.98
C VAL A 145 4.38 -15.22 7.39
N SER A 146 3.33 -15.26 6.57
CA SER A 146 2.15 -16.08 6.89
C SER A 146 2.41 -17.58 6.83
N GLU A 147 3.37 -18.03 6.04
CA GLU A 147 3.76 -19.44 5.90
C GLU A 147 4.77 -19.89 6.96
N GLU A 148 5.73 -19.02 7.32
CA GLU A 148 6.84 -19.35 8.23
C GLU A 148 6.51 -19.13 9.71
N PHE A 149 5.61 -18.18 10.04
CA PHE A 149 5.31 -17.86 11.43
C PHE A 149 4.24 -18.78 12.03
N PRO A 150 4.40 -19.17 13.32
CA PRO A 150 3.36 -19.87 14.08
C PRO A 150 2.04 -19.11 14.05
N ALA A 151 0.90 -19.80 14.00
CA ALA A 151 -0.42 -19.19 13.90
C ALA A 151 -0.67 -18.12 14.98
N ALA A 152 -0.22 -18.36 16.23
CA ALA A 152 -0.35 -17.44 17.35
C ALA A 152 0.44 -16.13 17.19
N ASN A 153 1.51 -16.13 16.39
CA ASN A 153 2.44 -14.98 16.24
C ASN A 153 2.44 -14.37 14.82
N ARG A 154 1.62 -14.91 13.92
CA ARG A 154 1.53 -14.47 12.51
C ARG A 154 1.09 -13.02 12.41
N GLY A 155 0.11 -12.62 13.22
CA GLY A 155 -0.36 -11.23 13.29
C GLY A 155 0.72 -10.24 13.70
N TRP A 156 1.58 -10.63 14.67
CA TRP A 156 2.73 -9.82 15.06
C TRP A 156 3.75 -9.69 13.90
N GLY A 157 4.08 -10.79 13.22
CA GLY A 157 4.97 -10.76 12.05
C GLY A 157 4.47 -9.85 10.92
N ILE A 158 3.17 -9.93 10.59
CA ILE A 158 2.51 -9.07 9.60
C ILE A 158 2.53 -7.61 10.07
N GLY A 159 2.26 -7.35 11.35
CA GLY A 159 2.35 -6.02 11.94
C GLY A 159 3.75 -5.40 11.83
N MET A 160 4.79 -6.22 12.00
CA MET A 160 6.18 -5.80 11.80
C MET A 160 6.47 -5.37 10.36
N LEU A 161 5.94 -6.10 9.35
CA LEU A 161 6.06 -5.68 7.94
C LEU A 161 5.46 -4.29 7.72
N GLY A 162 4.25 -4.07 8.21
CA GLY A 162 3.59 -2.77 8.11
C GLY A 162 4.33 -1.66 8.85
N GLY A 163 4.81 -1.93 10.07
CA GLY A 163 5.53 -0.95 10.89
C GLY A 163 6.87 -0.53 10.25
N VAL A 164 7.67 -1.49 9.78
CA VAL A 164 8.94 -1.19 9.09
C VAL A 164 8.69 -0.54 7.73
N GLY A 165 7.63 -0.93 7.02
CA GLY A 165 7.18 -0.26 5.80
C GLY A 165 6.85 1.21 6.06
N ALA A 166 6.12 1.54 7.12
CA ALA A 166 5.81 2.92 7.49
C ALA A 166 7.08 3.74 7.78
N ILE A 167 8.09 3.13 8.41
CA ILE A 167 9.40 3.77 8.61
C ILE A 167 10.08 4.06 7.25
N GLY A 168 10.01 3.11 6.30
CA GLY A 168 10.53 3.30 4.94
C GLY A 168 9.87 4.48 4.22
N PHE A 169 8.54 4.58 4.29
CA PHE A 169 7.79 5.70 3.73
C PHE A 169 8.19 7.03 4.38
N GLY A 170 8.27 7.08 5.72
CA GLY A 170 8.70 8.26 6.46
C GLY A 170 10.15 8.66 6.18
N MET A 171 11.05 7.68 6.01
CA MET A 171 12.45 7.93 5.62
C MET A 171 12.52 8.54 4.23
N GLY A 172 11.68 8.07 3.29
CA GLY A 172 11.55 8.68 1.97
C GLY A 172 11.15 10.14 2.03
N ALA A 173 10.15 10.48 2.85
CA ALA A 173 9.73 11.86 3.05
C ALA A 173 10.83 12.71 3.73
N LEU A 174 11.54 12.15 4.71
CA LEU A 174 12.64 12.81 5.41
C LEU A 174 13.80 13.13 4.45
N LEU A 175 14.26 12.14 3.67
CA LEU A 175 15.35 12.34 2.71
C LEU A 175 14.95 13.31 1.59
N TYR A 176 13.68 13.28 1.18
CA TYR A 176 13.15 14.25 0.23
C TYR A 176 13.27 15.69 0.73
N GLY A 177 13.15 15.93 2.04
CA GLY A 177 13.36 17.26 2.61
C GLY A 177 14.71 17.91 2.27
N PHE A 178 15.69 17.10 1.88
CA PHE A 178 17.03 17.55 1.48
C PHE A 178 17.24 17.53 -0.03
N VAL A 179 16.21 17.33 -0.85
CA VAL A 179 16.31 17.10 -2.30
C VAL A 179 17.09 18.20 -3.02
N GLU A 180 16.98 19.46 -2.59
CA GLU A 180 17.69 20.61 -3.17
C GLU A 180 19.19 20.61 -2.87
N ARG A 181 19.63 19.87 -1.84
CA ARG A 181 21.05 19.74 -1.46
C ARG A 181 21.70 18.51 -2.06
N LEU A 182 20.91 17.62 -2.66
CA LEU A 182 21.43 16.40 -3.28
C LEU A 182 22.03 16.70 -4.65
N PRO A 183 23.17 16.06 -5.02
CA PRO A 183 23.93 16.40 -6.24
C PRO A 183 23.09 16.31 -7.53
N PHE A 184 22.16 15.37 -7.61
CA PHE A 184 21.29 15.15 -8.77
C PHE A 184 19.81 15.31 -8.42
N GLY A 185 19.49 16.02 -7.31
CA GLY A 185 18.13 16.25 -6.86
C GLY A 185 17.33 14.96 -6.67
N TRP A 186 16.11 14.90 -7.23
CA TRP A 186 15.22 13.75 -7.12
C TRP A 186 15.83 12.44 -7.70
N ARG A 187 16.74 12.54 -8.66
CA ARG A 187 17.44 11.37 -9.23
C ARG A 187 18.26 10.63 -8.19
N THR A 188 18.91 11.36 -7.28
CA THR A 188 19.65 10.74 -6.16
C THR A 188 18.73 9.91 -5.27
N LEU A 189 17.51 10.38 -5.01
CA LEU A 189 16.52 9.65 -4.19
C LEU A 189 16.15 8.31 -4.85
N TYR A 190 15.89 8.29 -6.15
CA TYR A 190 15.63 7.04 -6.88
C TYR A 190 16.87 6.15 -6.96
N ALA A 191 18.07 6.72 -7.09
CA ALA A 191 19.31 5.96 -7.11
C ALA A 191 19.57 5.23 -5.77
N LEU A 192 19.13 5.79 -4.62
CA LEU A 192 19.19 5.11 -3.32
C LEU A 192 18.35 3.82 -3.31
N GLY A 193 17.37 3.68 -4.18
CA GLY A 193 16.63 2.45 -4.40
C GLY A 193 17.49 1.27 -4.88
N LEU A 194 18.74 1.52 -5.28
CA LEU A 194 19.70 0.46 -5.60
C LEU A 194 20.27 -0.24 -4.36
N ILE A 195 20.15 0.36 -3.18
CA ILE A 195 20.74 -0.17 -1.93
C ILE A 195 20.33 -1.62 -1.63
N PRO A 196 19.06 -2.06 -1.79
CA PRO A 196 18.68 -3.46 -1.53
C PRO A 196 19.44 -4.47 -2.37
N LEU A 197 19.92 -4.09 -3.57
CA LEU A 197 20.68 -4.97 -4.44
C LEU A 197 22.00 -5.42 -3.80
N PHE A 198 22.64 -4.56 -3.01
CA PHE A 198 23.88 -4.89 -2.29
C PHE A 198 23.65 -5.96 -1.20
N PHE A 199 22.44 -6.02 -0.66
CA PHE A 199 22.04 -7.02 0.33
C PHE A 199 21.53 -8.33 -0.31
N LEU A 200 21.30 -8.34 -1.62
CA LEU A 200 20.72 -9.49 -2.34
C LEU A 200 21.54 -10.78 -2.16
N PRO A 201 22.90 -10.79 -2.19
CA PRO A 201 23.68 -12.01 -1.93
C PRO A 201 23.50 -12.54 -0.50
N ALA A 202 23.35 -11.64 0.50
CA ALA A 202 23.09 -12.04 1.89
C ALA A 202 21.69 -12.62 2.04
N LEU A 203 20.69 -11.99 1.41
CA LEU A 203 19.32 -12.51 1.36
C LEU A 203 19.26 -13.87 0.67
N ALA A 204 19.96 -14.05 -0.45
CA ALA A 204 20.00 -15.31 -1.19
C ALA A 204 20.61 -16.45 -0.38
N ARG A 205 21.61 -16.17 0.47
CA ARG A 205 22.22 -17.19 1.35
C ARG A 205 21.38 -17.44 2.62
N GLY A 206 20.74 -16.41 3.16
CA GLY A 206 20.06 -16.45 4.45
C GLY A 206 18.59 -16.87 4.38
N LEU A 207 17.90 -16.58 3.26
CA LEU A 207 16.51 -16.94 3.08
C LEU A 207 16.40 -18.34 2.47
N ARG A 208 15.67 -19.23 3.14
CA ARG A 208 15.33 -20.56 2.65
C ARG A 208 13.97 -20.51 1.96
N GLU A 209 13.68 -21.54 1.14
CA GLU A 209 12.33 -21.70 0.61
C GLU A 209 11.36 -22.04 1.74
N THR A 210 10.12 -21.61 1.65
CA THR A 210 9.12 -21.85 2.70
C THR A 210 8.82 -23.34 2.83
N ALA A 211 8.66 -23.81 4.08
CA ALA A 211 8.39 -25.21 4.37
C ALA A 211 7.09 -25.69 3.69
N ARG A 212 6.08 -24.83 3.59
CA ARG A 212 4.80 -25.14 2.94
C ARG A 212 4.95 -25.33 1.43
N PHE A 213 5.74 -24.47 0.77
CA PHE A 213 6.01 -24.62 -0.65
C PHE A 213 6.78 -25.92 -0.93
N ALA A 214 7.82 -26.21 -0.13
CA ALA A 214 8.59 -27.46 -0.26
C ALA A 214 7.71 -28.71 -0.10
N ALA A 215 6.78 -28.69 0.88
CA ALA A 215 5.82 -29.78 1.08
C ALA A 215 4.82 -29.91 -0.08
N ALA A 216 4.29 -28.80 -0.60
CA ALA A 216 3.36 -28.80 -1.73
C ALA A 216 4.04 -29.32 -3.02
N GLN A 217 5.29 -28.93 -3.24
CA GLN A 217 6.07 -29.42 -4.38
C GLN A 217 6.35 -30.93 -4.29
N ALA A 218 6.65 -31.44 -3.10
CA ALA A 218 6.84 -32.88 -2.86
C ALA A 218 5.53 -33.69 -3.07
N ALA A 219 4.37 -33.06 -2.81
CA ALA A 219 3.06 -33.71 -3.01
C ALA A 219 2.56 -33.64 -4.46
N SER A 220 3.33 -33.14 -5.42
CA SER A 220 2.98 -33.01 -6.86
C SER A 220 1.64 -32.30 -7.10
N VAL A 221 1.28 -31.31 -6.26
CA VAL A 221 0.08 -30.50 -6.43
C VAL A 221 0.23 -29.62 -7.66
N GLU A 222 -0.70 -29.70 -8.60
CA GLU A 222 -0.72 -28.90 -9.82
C GLU A 222 -0.55 -27.40 -9.51
N SER A 223 0.49 -26.80 -10.10
CA SER A 223 0.76 -25.37 -9.97
C SER A 223 -0.33 -24.56 -10.69
N SER A 224 -0.82 -23.52 -10.04
CA SER A 224 -1.81 -22.62 -10.62
C SER A 224 -1.34 -22.00 -11.95
N SER A 225 -2.18 -22.09 -12.97
CA SER A 225 -1.94 -21.46 -14.27
C SER A 225 -2.19 -19.94 -14.20
N ILE A 226 -1.75 -19.15 -15.19
CA ILE A 226 -2.09 -17.73 -15.33
C ILE A 226 -3.63 -17.53 -15.31
N GLY A 227 -4.42 -18.49 -15.82
CA GLY A 227 -5.87 -18.54 -15.62
C GLY A 227 -6.31 -18.68 -14.15
N GLY A 228 -5.40 -19.05 -13.25
CA GLY A 228 -5.65 -19.19 -11.82
C GLY A 228 -6.00 -17.90 -11.07
N VAL A 229 -5.62 -16.73 -11.60
CA VAL A 229 -6.01 -15.43 -10.98
C VAL A 229 -7.40 -15.00 -11.41
N LEU A 230 -7.71 -15.11 -12.68
CA LEU A 230 -8.98 -14.62 -13.24
C LEU A 230 -10.15 -15.58 -13.00
N ARG A 231 -9.90 -16.90 -13.00
CA ARG A 231 -10.94 -17.90 -12.72
C ARG A 231 -11.60 -17.76 -11.35
N PRO A 232 -10.85 -17.61 -10.22
CA PRO A 232 -11.45 -17.38 -8.91
C PRO A 232 -12.25 -16.07 -8.85
N ILE A 233 -11.76 -14.99 -9.48
CA ILE A 233 -12.48 -13.71 -9.56
C ILE A 233 -13.78 -13.89 -10.37
N ALA A 234 -13.73 -14.56 -11.52
CA ALA A 234 -14.91 -14.86 -12.31
C ALA A 234 -15.91 -15.77 -11.57
N ALA A 235 -15.41 -16.74 -10.80
CA ALA A 235 -16.25 -17.60 -9.96
C ALA A 235 -16.90 -16.80 -8.84
N LEU A 236 -16.16 -15.90 -8.18
CA LEU A 236 -16.66 -14.98 -7.17
C LEU A 236 -17.79 -14.09 -7.74
N MET A 237 -17.54 -13.48 -8.89
CA MET A 237 -18.52 -12.63 -9.60
C MET A 237 -19.80 -13.39 -9.99
N ARG A 238 -19.68 -14.67 -10.36
CA ARG A 238 -20.83 -15.52 -10.71
C ARG A 238 -21.61 -15.98 -9.50
N ARG A 239 -20.93 -16.38 -8.41
CA ARG A 239 -21.58 -16.92 -7.20
C ARG A 239 -22.12 -15.83 -6.27
N HIS A 240 -21.43 -14.68 -6.17
CA HIS A 240 -21.79 -13.59 -5.26
C HIS A 240 -21.77 -12.24 -5.98
N PRO A 241 -22.56 -12.03 -7.07
CA PRO A 241 -22.44 -10.87 -7.94
C PRO A 241 -22.64 -9.53 -7.22
N ARG A 242 -23.64 -9.43 -6.35
CA ARG A 242 -23.95 -8.19 -5.61
C ARG A 242 -22.81 -7.79 -4.66
N ARG A 243 -22.28 -8.76 -3.90
CA ARG A 243 -21.18 -8.52 -2.95
C ARG A 243 -19.88 -8.20 -3.68
N ALA A 244 -19.57 -8.94 -4.74
CA ALA A 244 -18.41 -8.69 -5.57
C ALA A 244 -18.46 -7.30 -6.24
N LEU A 245 -19.62 -6.91 -6.77
CA LEU A 245 -19.83 -5.56 -7.34
C LEU A 245 -19.69 -4.48 -6.26
N ALA A 246 -20.25 -4.67 -5.08
CA ALA A 246 -20.15 -3.70 -4.00
C ALA A 246 -18.70 -3.49 -3.57
N ILE A 247 -17.94 -4.57 -3.33
CA ILE A 247 -16.50 -4.46 -3.00
C ILE A 247 -15.71 -3.83 -4.14
N ALA A 248 -16.05 -4.14 -5.39
CA ALA A 248 -15.46 -3.52 -6.56
C ALA A 248 -15.69 -2.00 -6.60
N LEU A 249 -16.92 -1.55 -6.39
CA LEU A 249 -17.28 -0.13 -6.35
C LEU A 249 -16.62 0.58 -5.16
N ILE A 250 -16.66 -0.01 -3.97
CA ILE A 250 -16.02 0.55 -2.77
C ILE A 250 -14.52 0.75 -3.02
N GLY A 251 -13.82 -0.30 -3.49
CA GLY A 251 -12.38 -0.24 -3.76
C GLY A 251 -12.02 0.77 -4.84
N ALA A 252 -12.69 0.71 -6.00
CA ALA A 252 -12.40 1.58 -7.13
C ALA A 252 -12.71 3.05 -6.83
N LEU A 253 -13.90 3.36 -6.28
CA LEU A 253 -14.32 4.73 -6.05
C LEU A 253 -13.59 5.38 -4.86
N SER A 254 -13.35 4.65 -3.76
CA SER A 254 -12.58 5.18 -2.63
C SER A 254 -11.16 5.53 -3.07
N SER A 255 -10.51 4.64 -3.82
CA SER A 255 -9.14 4.87 -4.30
C SER A 255 -9.07 5.91 -5.41
N ALA A 256 -10.07 6.01 -6.28
CA ALA A 256 -10.16 7.09 -7.26
C ALA A 256 -10.26 8.47 -6.59
N GLY A 257 -11.03 8.57 -5.51
CA GLY A 257 -11.17 9.83 -4.76
C GLY A 257 -9.95 10.17 -3.91
N THR A 258 -9.34 9.19 -3.23
CA THR A 258 -8.20 9.43 -2.34
C THR A 258 -6.88 9.57 -3.10
N GLY A 259 -6.70 8.86 -4.23
CA GLY A 259 -5.46 8.81 -5.00
C GLY A 259 -4.92 10.18 -5.39
N PRO A 260 -5.65 11.01 -6.13
CA PRO A 260 -5.22 12.36 -6.49
C PRO A 260 -4.96 13.25 -5.27
N SER A 261 -5.80 13.12 -4.23
CA SER A 261 -5.68 13.92 -3.01
C SER A 261 -4.33 13.71 -2.30
N PHE A 262 -3.75 12.50 -2.35
CA PHE A 262 -2.42 12.23 -1.80
C PHE A 262 -1.30 12.41 -2.81
N GLN A 263 -1.55 12.12 -4.08
CA GLN A 263 -0.52 12.16 -5.12
C GLN A 263 0.03 13.57 -5.35
N PHE A 264 -0.84 14.59 -5.28
CA PHE A 264 -0.49 15.96 -5.66
C PHE A 264 -0.21 16.89 -4.48
N ILE A 265 -0.16 16.41 -3.24
CA ILE A 265 0.06 17.27 -2.05
C ILE A 265 1.37 18.04 -2.13
N SER A 266 2.48 17.34 -2.40
CA SER A 266 3.80 17.96 -2.52
C SER A 266 3.82 18.98 -3.66
N GLN A 267 3.26 18.60 -4.82
CA GLN A 267 3.15 19.48 -5.98
C GLN A 267 2.33 20.74 -5.65
N PHE A 268 1.16 20.58 -5.05
CA PHE A 268 0.28 21.70 -4.71
C PHE A 268 0.91 22.64 -3.69
N LEU A 269 1.47 22.11 -2.60
CA LEU A 269 2.07 22.93 -1.55
C LEU A 269 3.29 23.71 -2.06
N GLN A 270 4.11 23.14 -2.94
CA GLN A 270 5.28 23.82 -3.45
C GLN A 270 4.95 24.79 -4.59
N SER A 271 4.14 24.38 -5.58
CA SER A 271 3.86 25.20 -6.76
C SER A 271 2.83 26.31 -6.50
N GLU A 272 1.84 26.08 -5.63
CA GLU A 272 0.74 27.04 -5.41
C GLU A 272 0.80 27.74 -4.06
N ARG A 273 1.46 27.14 -3.05
CA ARG A 273 1.58 27.70 -1.69
C ARG A 273 3.00 28.16 -1.34
N GLY A 274 3.99 27.93 -2.23
CA GLY A 274 5.37 28.37 -2.04
C GLY A 274 6.11 27.64 -0.91
N TRP A 275 5.67 26.44 -0.54
CA TRP A 275 6.33 25.65 0.50
C TRP A 275 7.67 25.11 0.00
N THR A 276 8.65 24.98 0.91
CA THR A 276 9.90 24.29 0.62
C THR A 276 9.73 22.78 0.76
N PRO A 277 10.59 21.96 0.08
CA PRO A 277 10.62 20.51 0.28
C PRO A 277 10.80 20.12 1.74
N GLY A 278 11.61 20.86 2.51
CA GLY A 278 11.81 20.65 3.94
C GLY A 278 10.55 20.86 4.78
N ALA A 279 9.77 21.91 4.48
CA ALA A 279 8.50 22.16 5.15
C ALA A 279 7.47 21.05 4.87
N PHE A 280 7.38 20.58 3.62
CA PHE A 280 6.53 19.45 3.26
C PHE A 280 6.99 18.14 3.95
N ALA A 281 8.30 17.89 4.00
CA ALA A 281 8.84 16.72 4.69
C ALA A 281 8.50 16.76 6.19
N ALA A 282 8.64 17.91 6.84
CA ALA A 282 8.26 18.08 8.25
C ALA A 282 6.75 17.82 8.47
N LEU A 283 5.89 18.37 7.62
CA LEU A 283 4.45 18.07 7.64
C LEU A 283 4.19 16.56 7.55
N SER A 284 4.80 15.91 6.56
CA SER A 284 4.57 14.48 6.28
C SER A 284 5.06 13.58 7.40
N VAL A 285 6.24 13.84 7.98
CA VAL A 285 6.83 13.01 9.03
C VAL A 285 6.13 13.24 10.37
N VAL A 286 6.01 14.51 10.79
CA VAL A 286 5.47 14.85 12.13
C VAL A 286 3.97 14.53 12.19
N PHE A 287 3.21 15.09 11.28
CA PHE A 287 1.74 14.97 11.32
C PHE A 287 1.26 13.64 10.74
N GLY A 288 2.01 13.02 9.81
CA GLY A 288 1.74 11.67 9.33
C GLY A 288 1.88 10.62 10.43
N ALA A 289 2.84 10.78 11.35
CA ALA A 289 3.01 9.88 12.49
C ALA A 289 1.78 9.87 13.42
N PHE A 290 1.17 11.02 13.69
CA PHE A 290 -0.07 11.09 14.48
C PHE A 290 -1.25 10.37 13.81
N ALA A 291 -1.30 10.38 12.50
CA ALA A 291 -2.39 9.79 11.75
C ALA A 291 -2.40 8.25 11.78
N ILE A 292 -1.27 7.61 12.10
CA ILE A 292 -1.17 6.13 12.25
C ILE A 292 -2.15 5.60 13.32
N VAL A 293 -2.48 6.44 14.32
CA VAL A 293 -3.49 6.12 15.35
C VAL A 293 -4.88 5.84 14.73
N GLY A 294 -5.11 6.30 13.48
CA GLY A 294 -6.33 6.01 12.73
C GLY A 294 -6.66 4.52 12.63
N ASN A 295 -5.65 3.66 12.46
CA ASN A 295 -5.86 2.21 12.33
C ASN A 295 -6.52 1.57 13.57
N PRO A 296 -5.94 1.66 14.80
CA PRO A 296 -6.55 1.05 15.97
C PRO A 296 -7.85 1.73 16.40
N VAL A 297 -7.99 3.04 16.17
CA VAL A 297 -9.24 3.77 16.45
C VAL A 297 -10.36 3.28 15.55
N ALA A 298 -10.10 3.16 14.24
CA ALA A 298 -11.09 2.67 13.28
C ALA A 298 -11.51 1.22 13.57
N GLY A 299 -10.57 0.35 13.93
CA GLY A 299 -10.88 -1.02 14.33
C GLY A 299 -11.87 -1.03 15.51
N ARG A 300 -11.57 -0.30 16.58
CA ARG A 300 -12.47 -0.21 17.77
C ARG A 300 -13.81 0.43 17.46
N LEU A 301 -13.84 1.49 16.65
CA LEU A 301 -15.09 2.14 16.24
C LEU A 301 -15.91 1.21 15.36
N GLY A 302 -15.27 0.50 14.41
CA GLY A 302 -15.93 -0.50 13.56
C GLY A 302 -16.55 -1.64 14.35
N ASP A 303 -15.85 -2.15 15.36
CA ASP A 303 -16.36 -3.20 16.25
C ASP A 303 -17.49 -2.70 17.14
N ARG A 304 -17.51 -1.41 17.51
CA ARG A 304 -18.52 -0.82 18.42
C ARG A 304 -19.76 -0.34 17.69
N TYR A 305 -19.62 0.36 16.59
CA TYR A 305 -20.69 1.06 15.88
C TYR A 305 -21.09 0.41 14.56
N GLY A 306 -20.33 -0.59 14.13
CA GLY A 306 -20.54 -1.25 12.85
C GLY A 306 -19.52 -0.81 11.80
N ARG A 307 -19.02 -1.78 11.03
CA ARG A 307 -18.00 -1.53 10.00
C ARG A 307 -18.52 -0.72 8.84
N ARG A 308 -19.78 -0.94 8.44
CA ARG A 308 -20.48 -0.17 7.41
C ARG A 308 -20.58 1.31 7.78
N VAL A 309 -21.09 1.58 9.00
CA VAL A 309 -21.33 2.95 9.47
C VAL A 309 -20.02 3.73 9.54
N VAL A 310 -18.97 3.13 10.12
CA VAL A 310 -17.64 3.77 10.22
C VAL A 310 -17.02 3.98 8.86
N ALA A 311 -17.05 2.98 7.96
CA ALA A 311 -16.53 3.11 6.60
C ALA A 311 -17.26 4.23 5.83
N ALA A 312 -18.60 4.26 5.89
CA ALA A 312 -19.39 5.30 5.23
C ALA A 312 -19.10 6.70 5.79
N ALA A 313 -19.02 6.84 7.12
CA ALA A 313 -18.69 8.13 7.76
C ALA A 313 -17.32 8.64 7.34
N VAL A 314 -16.31 7.78 7.34
CA VAL A 314 -14.94 8.12 6.91
C VAL A 314 -14.90 8.54 5.44
N LEU A 315 -15.60 7.81 4.56
CA LEU A 315 -15.67 8.10 3.14
C LEU A 315 -16.43 9.40 2.84
N VAL A 316 -17.39 9.80 3.67
CA VAL A 316 -18.07 11.10 3.57
C VAL A 316 -17.20 12.24 4.09
N LEU A 317 -16.47 12.03 5.19
CA LEU A 317 -15.62 13.05 5.79
C LEU A 317 -14.36 13.34 4.96
N PHE A 318 -13.83 12.35 4.23
CA PHE A 318 -12.61 12.50 3.45
C PHE A 318 -12.66 13.63 2.41
N PRO A 319 -13.68 13.72 1.53
CA PRO A 319 -13.80 14.84 0.58
C PRO A 319 -13.87 16.21 1.27
N LEU A 320 -14.52 16.32 2.43
CA LEU A 320 -14.59 17.56 3.19
C LEU A 320 -13.21 18.00 3.66
N MET A 321 -12.38 17.05 4.13
CA MET A 321 -11.00 17.34 4.50
C MET A 321 -10.12 17.65 3.29
N SER A 322 -10.38 17.03 2.14
CA SER A 322 -9.72 17.39 0.88
C SER A 322 -10.05 18.84 0.48
N VAL A 323 -11.32 19.24 0.54
CA VAL A 323 -11.74 20.64 0.33
C VAL A 323 -11.03 21.58 1.30
N ALA A 324 -11.04 21.27 2.60
CA ALA A 324 -10.39 22.08 3.63
C ALA A 324 -8.88 22.21 3.41
N PHE A 325 -8.22 21.16 2.91
CA PHE A 325 -6.79 21.17 2.61
C PHE A 325 -6.46 22.03 1.39
N TYR A 326 -7.14 21.80 0.27
CA TYR A 326 -6.79 22.41 -1.01
C TYR A 326 -7.33 23.85 -1.15
N LEU A 327 -8.50 24.16 -0.57
CA LEU A 327 -9.13 25.47 -0.65
C LEU A 327 -8.97 26.31 0.62
N GLY A 328 -8.59 25.70 1.74
CA GLY A 328 -8.39 26.39 3.02
C GLY A 328 -7.10 27.23 3.07
N PRO A 329 -6.94 28.06 4.10
CA PRO A 329 -5.76 28.90 4.28
C PRO A 329 -4.53 28.09 4.67
N SER A 330 -3.34 28.54 4.24
CA SER A 330 -2.06 27.85 4.49
C SER A 330 -1.71 27.67 5.96
N SER A 331 -2.26 28.52 6.85
CA SER A 331 -2.01 28.46 8.29
C SER A 331 -2.58 27.25 8.99
N VAL A 332 -3.62 26.62 8.43
CA VAL A 332 -4.32 25.46 9.04
C VAL A 332 -4.11 24.15 8.29
N VAL A 333 -3.29 24.14 7.25
CA VAL A 333 -3.06 22.97 6.37
C VAL A 333 -2.73 21.67 7.12
N ALA A 334 -2.02 21.76 8.26
CA ALA A 334 -1.63 20.60 9.05
C ALA A 334 -2.83 19.82 9.59
N VAL A 335 -3.93 20.48 9.94
CA VAL A 335 -5.12 19.82 10.51
C VAL A 335 -5.84 18.97 9.46
N PRO A 336 -6.30 19.52 8.32
CA PRO A 336 -6.94 18.71 7.29
C PRO A 336 -6.00 17.64 6.72
N TRP A 337 -4.69 17.91 6.62
CA TRP A 337 -3.70 16.88 6.25
C TRP A 337 -3.74 15.69 7.20
N THR A 338 -3.58 15.93 8.50
CA THR A 338 -3.61 14.87 9.53
C THR A 338 -4.91 14.08 9.47
N LEU A 339 -6.04 14.78 9.34
CA LEU A 339 -7.35 14.14 9.26
C LEU A 339 -7.52 13.33 7.96
N MET A 340 -7.04 13.82 6.81
CA MET A 340 -7.06 13.04 5.57
C MET A 340 -6.29 11.73 5.71
N VAL A 341 -5.07 11.76 6.27
CA VAL A 341 -4.28 10.54 6.50
C VAL A 341 -4.96 9.62 7.50
N PHE A 342 -5.47 10.17 8.62
CA PHE A 342 -6.23 9.42 9.62
C PHE A 342 -7.46 8.72 9.00
N LEU A 343 -8.28 9.46 8.25
CA LEU A 343 -9.48 8.93 7.59
C LEU A 343 -9.13 7.87 6.54
N SER A 344 -8.05 8.06 5.79
CA SER A 344 -7.57 7.07 4.81
C SER A 344 -7.15 5.75 5.48
N MET A 345 -6.41 5.83 6.60
CA MET A 345 -6.03 4.65 7.38
C MET A 345 -7.27 3.94 7.95
N ALA A 346 -8.21 4.71 8.50
CA ALA A 346 -9.46 4.20 9.02
C ALA A 346 -10.33 3.52 7.94
N CYS A 347 -10.42 4.12 6.76
CA CYS A 347 -11.10 3.55 5.60
C CYS A 347 -10.48 2.20 5.21
N SER A 348 -9.15 2.15 5.10
CA SER A 348 -8.43 0.92 4.74
C SER A 348 -8.75 -0.23 5.70
N VAL A 349 -8.78 0.01 7.01
CA VAL A 349 -9.11 -1.01 8.02
C VAL A 349 -10.53 -1.53 7.83
N CYS A 350 -11.52 -0.64 7.74
CA CYS A 350 -12.93 -1.04 7.63
C CYS A 350 -13.24 -1.73 6.30
N VAL A 351 -12.73 -1.22 5.19
CA VAL A 351 -12.97 -1.78 3.85
C VAL A 351 -12.31 -3.15 3.69
N ARG A 352 -11.06 -3.32 4.19
CA ARG A 352 -10.38 -4.62 4.16
C ARG A 352 -11.07 -5.65 5.05
N ALA A 353 -11.57 -5.24 6.21
CA ALA A 353 -12.37 -6.10 7.06
C ALA A 353 -13.65 -6.56 6.32
N LEU A 354 -14.40 -5.64 5.73
CA LEU A 354 -15.57 -5.99 4.91
C LEU A 354 -15.22 -6.96 3.78
N ALA A 355 -14.13 -6.71 3.04
CA ALA A 355 -13.70 -7.56 1.93
C ALA A 355 -13.34 -9.00 2.35
N THR A 356 -12.88 -9.19 3.60
CA THR A 356 -12.54 -10.51 4.13
C THR A 356 -13.74 -11.24 4.75
N GLU A 357 -14.68 -10.51 5.34
CA GLU A 357 -15.79 -11.07 6.10
C GLU A 357 -17.04 -11.35 5.26
N LEU A 358 -17.20 -10.63 4.15
CA LEU A 358 -18.35 -10.78 3.25
C LEU A 358 -18.39 -12.11 2.48
N PHE A 359 -17.26 -12.81 2.39
CA PHE A 359 -17.17 -14.01 1.55
C PHE A 359 -16.88 -15.26 2.38
N PRO A 360 -17.42 -16.43 1.95
CA PRO A 360 -17.05 -17.72 2.50
C PRO A 360 -15.55 -17.95 2.48
N THR A 361 -15.05 -18.85 3.33
CA THR A 361 -13.60 -19.12 3.52
C THR A 361 -12.90 -19.42 2.20
N GLU A 362 -13.55 -20.10 1.27
CA GLU A 362 -13.01 -20.43 -0.07
C GLU A 362 -12.76 -19.18 -0.94
N PHE A 363 -13.51 -18.08 -0.75
CA PHE A 363 -13.40 -16.85 -1.55
C PHE A 363 -12.77 -15.66 -0.81
N ARG A 364 -12.41 -15.77 0.48
CA ARG A 364 -11.83 -14.63 1.25
C ARG A 364 -10.58 -14.06 0.62
N GLY A 365 -9.66 -14.93 0.19
CA GLY A 365 -8.44 -14.50 -0.50
C GLY A 365 -8.74 -13.82 -1.84
N THR A 366 -9.70 -14.36 -2.60
CA THR A 366 -10.14 -13.80 -3.88
C THR A 366 -10.82 -12.44 -3.68
N GLY A 367 -11.65 -12.29 -2.64
CA GLY A 367 -12.30 -11.01 -2.30
C GLY A 367 -11.29 -9.92 -1.96
N SER A 368 -10.32 -10.23 -1.11
CA SER A 368 -9.23 -9.29 -0.76
C SER A 368 -8.34 -8.95 -1.96
N GLY A 369 -8.02 -9.94 -2.81
CA GLY A 369 -7.26 -9.73 -4.03
C GLY A 369 -8.02 -8.87 -5.06
N THR A 370 -9.34 -9.09 -5.18
CA THR A 370 -10.21 -8.27 -6.03
C THR A 370 -10.25 -6.82 -5.54
N LEU A 371 -10.36 -6.59 -4.22
CA LEU A 371 -10.29 -5.27 -3.63
C LEU A 371 -8.97 -4.58 -4.01
N ALA A 372 -7.82 -5.22 -3.77
CA ALA A 372 -6.50 -4.66 -4.05
C ALA A 372 -6.29 -4.32 -5.55
N LEU A 373 -6.78 -5.19 -6.44
CA LEU A 373 -6.77 -4.94 -7.89
C LEU A 373 -7.56 -3.69 -8.23
N LEU A 374 -8.77 -3.57 -7.69
CA LEU A 374 -9.67 -2.46 -8.00
C LEU A 374 -9.27 -1.16 -7.29
N GLU A 375 -8.63 -1.22 -6.11
CA GLU A 375 -7.94 -0.08 -5.51
C GLU A 375 -6.85 0.46 -6.46
N THR A 376 -6.05 -0.42 -7.06
CA THR A 376 -4.99 -0.02 -8.02
C THR A 376 -5.57 0.64 -9.27
N VAL A 377 -6.61 0.03 -9.87
CA VAL A 377 -7.32 0.60 -11.02
C VAL A 377 -7.95 1.93 -10.65
N GLY A 378 -8.60 2.00 -9.48
CA GLY A 378 -9.26 3.20 -8.98
C GLY A 378 -8.30 4.38 -8.86
N VAL A 379 -7.12 4.20 -8.24
CA VAL A 379 -6.10 5.26 -8.17
C VAL A 379 -5.71 5.74 -9.57
N GLY A 380 -5.41 4.82 -10.50
CA GLY A 380 -5.03 5.18 -11.86
C GLY A 380 -6.12 5.96 -12.59
N VAL A 381 -7.37 5.48 -12.54
CA VAL A 381 -8.53 6.15 -13.12
C VAL A 381 -8.75 7.52 -12.47
N GLY A 382 -8.68 7.63 -11.15
CA GLY A 382 -8.82 8.90 -10.43
C GLY A 382 -7.80 9.95 -10.87
N LEU A 383 -6.55 9.54 -11.11
CA LEU A 383 -5.50 10.42 -11.62
C LEU A 383 -5.75 10.86 -13.08
N LEU A 384 -6.30 9.98 -13.92
CA LEU A 384 -6.72 10.34 -15.29
C LEU A 384 -7.92 11.29 -15.27
N VAL A 385 -8.91 11.05 -14.41
CA VAL A 385 -10.06 11.94 -14.23
C VAL A 385 -9.61 13.31 -13.70
N TYR A 386 -8.64 13.33 -12.78
CA TYR A 386 -8.01 14.58 -12.35
C TYR A 386 -7.38 15.34 -13.51
N SER A 387 -6.67 14.64 -14.42
CA SER A 387 -6.08 15.27 -15.61
C SER A 387 -7.12 16.02 -16.43
N ALA A 388 -8.24 15.36 -16.72
CA ALA A 388 -9.36 15.95 -17.46
C ALA A 388 -10.00 17.13 -16.69
N ALA A 389 -10.22 16.98 -15.40
CA ALA A 389 -10.80 18.02 -14.55
C ALA A 389 -9.87 19.23 -14.42
N ALA A 390 -8.56 19.02 -14.26
CA ALA A 390 -7.57 20.08 -14.18
C ALA A 390 -7.48 20.88 -15.49
N GLY A 391 -7.58 20.20 -16.64
CA GLY A 391 -7.66 20.84 -17.95
C GLY A 391 -8.92 21.69 -18.14
N ALA A 392 -10.07 21.16 -17.70
CA ALA A 392 -11.34 21.87 -17.83
C ALA A 392 -11.48 23.08 -16.87
N LEU A 393 -10.96 22.95 -15.64
CA LEU A 393 -11.13 23.95 -14.57
C LEU A 393 -9.93 24.91 -14.44
N GLY A 394 -8.78 24.58 -15.03
CA GLY A 394 -7.55 25.37 -14.92
C GLY A 394 -6.93 25.44 -13.50
N SER A 395 -7.48 24.69 -12.52
CA SER A 395 -7.08 24.76 -11.11
C SER A 395 -6.95 23.39 -10.47
N GLN A 396 -5.77 23.10 -9.92
CA GLN A 396 -5.53 21.89 -9.10
C GLN A 396 -6.34 21.92 -7.80
N ALA A 397 -6.41 23.10 -7.17
CA ALA A 397 -7.09 23.28 -5.90
C ALA A 397 -8.59 22.92 -5.97
N ILE A 398 -9.21 23.07 -7.15
CA ILE A 398 -10.62 22.70 -7.37
C ILE A 398 -10.72 21.28 -7.91
N ALA A 399 -9.87 20.90 -8.87
CA ALA A 399 -9.95 19.62 -9.54
C ALA A 399 -9.74 18.43 -8.56
N ILE A 400 -8.80 18.54 -7.64
CA ILE A 400 -8.50 17.44 -6.69
C ILE A 400 -9.69 17.16 -5.74
N PRO A 401 -10.24 18.15 -5.01
CA PRO A 401 -11.42 17.92 -4.19
C PRO A 401 -12.65 17.44 -4.97
N LEU A 402 -12.81 17.90 -6.22
CA LEU A 402 -13.89 17.42 -7.08
C LEU A 402 -13.79 15.92 -7.33
N VAL A 403 -12.60 15.42 -7.65
CA VAL A 403 -12.37 13.97 -7.83
C VAL A 403 -12.54 13.23 -6.50
N ALA A 404 -12.19 13.83 -5.38
CA ALA A 404 -12.41 13.24 -4.06
C ALA A 404 -13.89 12.94 -3.75
N LEU A 405 -14.84 13.62 -4.41
CA LEU A 405 -16.28 13.32 -4.29
C LEU A 405 -16.64 11.88 -4.72
N ALA A 406 -15.77 11.19 -5.48
CA ALA A 406 -15.94 9.77 -5.78
C ALA A 406 -16.05 8.91 -4.49
N CYS A 407 -15.46 9.36 -3.39
CA CYS A 407 -15.60 8.72 -2.08
C CYS A 407 -17.07 8.69 -1.58
N LEU A 408 -17.93 9.64 -2.00
CA LEU A 408 -19.36 9.61 -1.68
C LEU A 408 -20.07 8.44 -2.38
N GLY A 409 -19.67 8.14 -3.63
CA GLY A 409 -20.14 6.95 -4.34
C GLY A 409 -19.68 5.66 -3.66
N ALA A 410 -18.43 5.62 -3.15
CA ALA A 410 -17.95 4.52 -2.34
C ALA A 410 -18.76 4.38 -1.04
N ALA A 411 -19.04 5.49 -0.34
CA ALA A 411 -19.85 5.50 0.88
C ALA A 411 -21.26 4.93 0.63
N ALA A 412 -21.91 5.34 -0.46
CA ALA A 412 -23.20 4.76 -0.86
C ALA A 412 -23.11 3.26 -1.15
N SER A 413 -22.02 2.83 -1.81
CA SER A 413 -21.79 1.41 -2.16
C SER A 413 -21.57 0.53 -0.93
N VAL A 414 -21.11 1.08 0.21
CA VAL A 414 -20.97 0.34 1.47
C VAL A 414 -22.35 -0.19 1.95
N TYR A 415 -23.43 0.49 1.63
CA TYR A 415 -24.78 0.06 2.02
C TYR A 415 -25.35 -1.06 1.15
N LEU A 416 -24.69 -1.43 0.05
CA LEU A 416 -25.06 -2.59 -0.77
C LEU A 416 -24.68 -3.94 -0.12
N VAL A 417 -23.90 -3.93 0.94
CA VAL A 417 -23.46 -5.13 1.66
C VAL A 417 -24.03 -5.17 3.07
N PRO A 418 -24.23 -6.35 3.67
CA PRO A 418 -24.70 -6.47 5.05
C PRO A 418 -23.66 -5.97 6.05
N GLU A 419 -24.10 -5.60 7.27
CA GLU A 419 -23.19 -5.34 8.38
C GLU A 419 -22.52 -6.64 8.84
N THR A 420 -21.21 -6.59 9.06
CA THR A 420 -20.45 -7.78 9.46
C THR A 420 -19.96 -7.72 10.90
N ALA A 421 -20.02 -6.55 11.55
CA ALA A 421 -19.55 -6.38 12.91
C ALA A 421 -20.37 -7.23 13.89
N ARG A 422 -19.67 -7.94 14.79
CA ARG A 422 -20.26 -8.80 15.85
C ARG A 422 -21.12 -9.95 15.34
N ARG A 423 -20.97 -10.35 14.08
CA ARG A 423 -21.61 -11.53 13.51
C ARG A 423 -20.59 -12.62 13.26
N GLU A 424 -20.98 -13.86 13.48
CA GLU A 424 -20.13 -15.00 13.11
C GLU A 424 -19.98 -15.06 11.58
N LEU A 425 -18.79 -15.44 11.12
CA LEU A 425 -18.46 -15.43 9.69
C LEU A 425 -19.35 -16.39 8.88
N GLU A 426 -19.81 -17.48 9.52
CA GLU A 426 -20.71 -18.47 8.95
C GLU A 426 -22.10 -17.87 8.73
N GLU A 427 -22.60 -17.04 9.66
CA GLU A 427 -23.90 -16.35 9.53
C GLU A 427 -23.89 -15.33 8.40
N VAL A 428 -22.81 -14.53 8.31
CA VAL A 428 -22.65 -13.55 7.22
C VAL A 428 -22.57 -14.24 5.86
N SER A 429 -21.97 -15.44 5.80
CA SER A 429 -21.87 -16.22 4.56
C SER A 429 -23.20 -16.89 4.18
N ALA A 430 -24.01 -17.34 5.14
CA ALA A 430 -25.30 -17.99 4.92
C ALA A 430 -26.36 -17.03 4.36
N ASP A 431 -26.35 -15.75 4.75
CA ASP A 431 -27.23 -14.70 4.17
C ASP A 431 -26.96 -14.45 2.67
N ALA A 432 -26.10 -15.25 2.05
CA ALA A 432 -25.65 -15.12 0.65
C ALA A 432 -26.34 -16.12 -0.29
N ALA A 433 -27.06 -17.10 0.24
CA ALA A 433 -27.83 -18.08 -0.52
C ALA A 433 -29.27 -17.55 -0.76
#